data_63b9bc46144547500663df3fa550b572
#
_entry.id   63b9bc46144547500663df3fa550b572
#
_cell.length_a   1.000
_cell.length_b   1.000
_cell.length_c   1.000
_cell.angle_alpha   90.00
_cell.angle_beta   90.00
_cell.angle_gamma   90.00
#
_symmetry.space_group_name_H-M   'P 1'
#
loop_
_entity.id
_entity.type
_entity.pdbx_description
1 polymer ?
#
loop_
_entity_poly.entity_id
_entity_poly.type
_entity_poly.pdbx_seq_one_letter_code
_entity_poly.pdbx_strand_id
1 'polypeptide(L)'
;MAEPLTESQPPQPPAPLRPPNNASALEEVAERADTVWTRGSGKSPRTRVSAKSELKGSRGRVAIVDGCRTPFIKSGTDFRNMDVIDLASVAASELVARTAIDPELIDLSVFGVVVPALHAPNLGREVVFRTSLPMNIPGVTVNLACASSTRAIAFGAEAILTGEADIVLAGGAESLSNVPIQFSRKAAQTFMELSRAKTLPQRMATLSKLRPKDLAPVAPAIAEYTTGQSMGESAEKMAKENDISRRAQDEIALLSHQRAAAATADGRLTAQIAPAFPPPGYDKPVTADNGVRADSSLEALAKLKPAFDKRYGTLTAGNSSPLTDGGSAVLLMSEERAKALGYTPLGYIRSYAFTALNPGDQLLQGPAYAAPAALDAAGVKLSDIDLVEMHEAFASQILSNMKAFASKKFAKEELGRSEPVGVVDFDRFNVTGGSISIGHPFGATGARVVTQLLYELRRRGQNLGLVTVCAAGGVGFSMVVERE
;
A
#
# COMPACT_ATOMS: atom_id res chain seq x y z
N MET A 1 -10.94 -3.85 -54.19
CA MET A 1 -11.96 -3.99 -53.13
C MET A 1 -11.30 -4.77 -52.00
N ALA A 2 -10.96 -4.11 -50.90
CA ALA A 2 -10.37 -4.74 -49.74
C ALA A 2 -11.51 -5.09 -48.77
N GLU A 3 -11.56 -6.35 -48.33
CA GLU A 3 -12.51 -6.80 -47.32
C GLU A 3 -12.24 -6.10 -45.97
N PRO A 4 -13.29 -5.75 -45.21
CA PRO A 4 -13.13 -5.15 -43.88
C PRO A 4 -12.64 -6.21 -42.90
N LEU A 5 -11.58 -5.87 -42.15
CA LEU A 5 -11.08 -6.64 -41.04
C LEU A 5 -12.19 -6.74 -39.96
N THR A 6 -12.62 -7.94 -39.66
CA THR A 6 -13.56 -8.22 -38.57
C THR A 6 -12.86 -7.94 -37.25
N GLU A 7 -13.38 -6.99 -36.45
CA GLU A 7 -12.99 -6.78 -35.06
C GLU A 7 -13.25 -8.06 -34.27
N SER A 8 -12.19 -8.70 -33.82
CA SER A 8 -12.27 -9.81 -32.90
C SER A 8 -12.74 -9.30 -31.52
N GLN A 9 -13.86 -9.82 -31.03
CA GLN A 9 -14.32 -9.56 -29.67
C GLN A 9 -13.18 -9.89 -28.66
N PRO A 10 -12.99 -9.05 -27.64
CA PRO A 10 -12.01 -9.34 -26.59
C PRO A 10 -12.34 -10.68 -25.90
N PRO A 11 -11.34 -11.48 -25.52
CA PRO A 11 -11.57 -12.77 -24.87
C PRO A 11 -12.39 -12.57 -23.58
N GLN A 12 -13.41 -13.40 -23.40
CA GLN A 12 -14.21 -13.42 -22.18
C GLN A 12 -13.30 -13.69 -20.97
N PRO A 13 -13.51 -13.01 -19.83
CA PRO A 13 -12.71 -13.21 -18.65
C PRO A 13 -12.81 -14.69 -18.19
N PRO A 14 -11.70 -15.30 -17.76
CA PRO A 14 -11.74 -16.63 -17.17
C PRO A 14 -12.71 -16.62 -15.96
N ALA A 15 -13.46 -17.72 -15.78
CA ALA A 15 -14.34 -17.88 -14.63
C ALA A 15 -13.57 -17.66 -13.32
N PRO A 16 -14.16 -17.02 -12.31
CA PRO A 16 -13.49 -16.78 -11.04
C PRO A 16 -13.01 -18.11 -10.45
N LEU A 17 -11.73 -18.14 -10.05
CA LEU A 17 -11.14 -19.27 -9.33
C LEU A 17 -11.88 -19.36 -7.99
N ARG A 18 -12.79 -20.32 -7.84
CA ARG A 18 -13.44 -20.62 -6.56
C ARG A 18 -12.44 -21.33 -5.65
N PRO A 19 -12.44 -21.01 -4.35
CA PRO A 19 -11.70 -21.80 -3.38
C PRO A 19 -12.17 -23.26 -3.41
N PRO A 20 -11.29 -24.23 -3.08
CA PRO A 20 -11.67 -25.65 -3.11
C PRO A 20 -12.89 -25.94 -2.23
N ASN A 21 -13.80 -26.77 -2.75
CA ASN A 21 -15.13 -27.12 -2.23
C ASN A 21 -15.11 -27.79 -0.83
N ASN A 22 -14.82 -27.07 0.22
CA ASN A 22 -15.24 -27.35 1.60
C ASN A 22 -15.56 -26.00 2.19
N ALA A 23 -16.59 -25.88 3.02
CA ALA A 23 -16.90 -24.64 3.76
C ALA A 23 -15.58 -24.07 4.25
N SER A 24 -15.14 -23.01 3.62
CA SER A 24 -13.75 -22.56 3.77
C SER A 24 -13.61 -21.99 5.17
N ALA A 25 -12.45 -22.12 5.79
CA ALA A 25 -12.18 -21.46 7.06
C ALA A 25 -12.42 -19.92 6.97
N LEU A 26 -12.51 -19.39 5.75
CA LEU A 26 -12.87 -18.00 5.46
C LEU A 26 -14.35 -17.69 5.69
N GLU A 27 -15.27 -18.63 5.37
CA GLU A 27 -16.71 -18.48 5.65
C GLU A 27 -16.96 -18.52 7.16
N GLU A 28 -16.27 -19.39 7.91
CA GLU A 28 -16.34 -19.45 9.37
C GLU A 28 -15.95 -18.14 10.06
N VAL A 29 -15.05 -17.34 9.46
CA VAL A 29 -14.63 -16.04 10.02
C VAL A 29 -15.79 -15.05 10.05
N ALA A 30 -16.62 -15.01 9.01
CA ALA A 30 -17.79 -14.13 8.95
C ALA A 30 -18.92 -14.64 9.87
N GLU A 31 -19.16 -15.96 9.92
CA GLU A 31 -20.19 -16.59 10.79
C GLU A 31 -19.90 -16.39 12.27
N ARG A 32 -18.60 -16.35 12.66
CA ARG A 32 -18.13 -16.13 14.03
C ARG A 32 -17.84 -14.68 14.35
N ALA A 33 -18.33 -13.72 13.57
CA ALA A 33 -17.98 -12.32 13.71
C ALA A 33 -18.22 -11.74 15.11
N ASP A 34 -19.28 -12.20 15.82
CA ASP A 34 -19.62 -11.70 17.15
C ASP A 34 -19.03 -12.51 18.31
N THR A 35 -18.34 -13.63 18.05
CA THR A 35 -17.94 -14.57 19.13
C THR A 35 -16.71 -14.13 19.91
N VAL A 36 -15.78 -13.37 19.33
CA VAL A 36 -14.52 -13.00 19.98
C VAL A 36 -14.12 -11.59 19.56
N TRP A 37 -14.84 -10.60 20.00
CA TRP A 37 -14.31 -9.25 19.93
C TRP A 37 -14.04 -8.78 21.37
N THR A 38 -12.77 -8.73 21.77
CA THR A 38 -12.37 -8.20 23.07
C THR A 38 -11.79 -6.80 22.88
N ARG A 39 -12.48 -5.83 23.42
CA ARG A 39 -11.88 -4.51 23.64
C ARG A 39 -10.66 -4.70 24.54
N GLY A 40 -9.49 -4.23 24.10
CA GLY A 40 -8.32 -4.16 25.00
C GLY A 40 -8.72 -3.57 26.35
N SER A 41 -8.17 -4.08 27.44
CA SER A 41 -8.58 -3.89 28.84
C SER A 41 -8.50 -2.45 29.38
N GLY A 42 -8.49 -1.43 28.55
CA GLY A 42 -8.47 -0.01 28.92
C GLY A 42 -9.61 0.77 28.27
N LYS A 43 -10.17 1.75 28.96
CA LYS A 43 -11.04 2.77 28.36
C LYS A 43 -10.20 3.63 27.43
N SER A 44 -9.87 3.09 26.24
CA SER A 44 -9.21 3.88 25.19
C SER A 44 -10.16 4.98 24.72
N PRO A 45 -9.69 6.21 24.48
CA PRO A 45 -10.53 7.24 23.87
C PRO A 45 -11.08 6.71 22.55
N ARG A 46 -12.31 7.10 22.20
CA ARG A 46 -12.96 6.70 20.92
C ARG A 46 -12.02 7.00 19.76
N THR A 47 -11.88 6.05 18.85
CA THR A 47 -11.12 6.22 17.61
C THR A 47 -11.59 7.45 16.88
N ARG A 48 -10.65 8.34 16.52
CA ARG A 48 -10.97 9.51 15.71
C ARG A 48 -10.95 9.13 14.24
N VAL A 49 -11.99 9.52 13.54
CA VAL A 49 -12.13 9.34 12.09
C VAL A 49 -12.26 10.72 11.47
N SER A 50 -11.45 10.99 10.46
CA SER A 50 -11.59 12.16 9.59
C SER A 50 -12.00 11.67 8.22
N ALA A 51 -13.22 11.96 7.80
CA ALA A 51 -13.74 11.61 6.48
C ALA A 51 -14.01 12.87 5.67
N LYS A 52 -13.74 12.83 4.38
CA LYS A 52 -14.17 13.87 3.42
C LYS A 52 -15.22 13.27 2.49
N SER A 53 -16.36 13.95 2.44
CA SER A 53 -17.46 13.72 1.51
C SER A 53 -17.44 14.76 0.40
N GLU A 54 -18.08 14.44 -0.70
CA GLU A 54 -18.28 15.35 -1.83
C GLU A 54 -16.98 16.00 -2.32
N LEU A 55 -16.04 15.15 -2.79
CA LEU A 55 -14.80 15.62 -3.41
C LEU A 55 -15.09 16.23 -4.78
N LYS A 56 -15.96 17.25 -4.76
CA LYS A 56 -16.35 18.05 -5.91
C LYS A 56 -16.13 19.52 -5.60
N GLY A 57 -15.12 20.09 -6.22
CA GLY A 57 -14.83 21.53 -6.16
C GLY A 57 -15.55 22.30 -7.26
N SER A 58 -15.26 23.59 -7.38
CA SER A 58 -15.76 24.45 -8.45
C SER A 58 -15.42 23.96 -9.86
N ARG A 59 -14.35 23.14 -9.99
CA ARG A 59 -13.85 22.55 -11.24
C ARG A 59 -14.24 21.07 -11.42
N GLY A 60 -15.30 20.61 -10.75
CA GLY A 60 -15.79 19.25 -10.83
C GLY A 60 -15.14 18.30 -9.84
N ARG A 61 -15.17 17.00 -10.16
CA ARG A 61 -14.57 15.91 -9.35
C ARG A 61 -13.05 15.89 -9.52
N VAL A 62 -12.37 15.13 -8.65
CA VAL A 62 -10.94 14.83 -8.82
C VAL A 62 -10.80 13.54 -9.63
N ALA A 63 -10.25 13.67 -10.82
CA ALA A 63 -10.01 12.57 -11.73
C ALA A 63 -8.65 11.91 -11.46
N ILE A 64 -8.61 10.60 -11.50
CA ILE A 64 -7.38 9.79 -11.63
C ILE A 64 -7.27 9.42 -13.11
N VAL A 65 -6.36 10.07 -13.82
CA VAL A 65 -6.21 9.92 -15.27
C VAL A 65 -5.61 8.58 -15.62
N ASP A 66 -4.48 8.24 -14.99
CA ASP A 66 -3.81 6.96 -15.12
C ASP A 66 -2.91 6.72 -13.90
N GLY A 67 -2.35 5.50 -13.82
CA GLY A 67 -1.38 5.11 -12.80
C GLY A 67 -0.49 3.96 -13.28
N CYS A 68 0.73 3.91 -12.76
CA CYS A 68 1.64 2.82 -13.01
C CYS A 68 2.55 2.57 -11.81
N ARG A 69 3.33 1.50 -11.87
CA ARG A 69 4.31 1.12 -10.85
C ARG A 69 5.51 0.41 -11.47
N THR A 70 6.63 0.43 -10.80
CA THR A 70 7.70 -0.52 -11.08
C THR A 70 7.24 -1.95 -10.73
N PRO A 71 7.92 -3.01 -11.18
CA PRO A 71 7.83 -4.29 -10.51
C PRO A 71 8.12 -4.13 -9.02
N PHE A 72 7.45 -4.93 -8.17
CA PHE A 72 7.77 -5.00 -6.75
C PHE A 72 8.72 -6.18 -6.52
N ILE A 73 9.93 -5.88 -6.09
CA ILE A 73 11.04 -6.81 -6.08
C ILE A 73 11.50 -7.04 -4.65
N LYS A 74 11.68 -8.31 -4.25
CA LYS A 74 12.16 -8.67 -2.90
C LYS A 74 13.44 -7.93 -2.56
N SER A 75 13.46 -7.35 -1.39
CA SER A 75 14.63 -6.64 -0.86
C SER A 75 15.89 -7.50 -0.92
N GLY A 76 17.01 -6.88 -1.30
CA GLY A 76 18.31 -7.54 -1.46
C GLY A 76 18.49 -8.30 -2.77
N THR A 77 17.54 -8.23 -3.74
CA THR A 77 17.62 -8.91 -5.03
C THR A 77 17.87 -7.94 -6.20
N ASP A 78 17.06 -7.98 -7.25
CA ASP A 78 17.36 -7.25 -8.50
C ASP A 78 17.42 -5.73 -8.35
N PHE A 79 16.67 -5.15 -7.40
CA PHE A 79 16.69 -3.69 -7.14
C PHE A 79 17.66 -3.26 -6.02
N ARG A 80 18.54 -4.14 -5.56
CA ARG A 80 19.50 -3.83 -4.47
C ARG A 80 20.37 -2.59 -4.71
N ASN A 81 20.57 -2.21 -5.96
CA ASN A 81 21.37 -1.04 -6.36
C ASN A 81 20.53 0.17 -6.79
N MET A 82 19.21 0.10 -6.65
CA MET A 82 18.29 1.20 -6.90
C MET A 82 17.84 1.81 -5.57
N ASP A 83 18.06 3.09 -5.39
CA ASP A 83 17.53 3.79 -4.21
C ASP A 83 16.06 4.17 -4.39
N VAL A 84 15.48 4.79 -3.35
CA VAL A 84 14.08 5.19 -3.36
C VAL A 84 13.78 6.27 -4.40
N ILE A 85 14.76 7.11 -4.73
CA ILE A 85 14.61 8.18 -5.74
C ILE A 85 14.59 7.56 -7.13
N ASP A 86 15.46 6.59 -7.42
CA ASP A 86 15.47 5.87 -8.68
C ASP A 86 14.12 5.19 -8.94
N LEU A 87 13.58 4.46 -7.95
CA LEU A 87 12.31 3.74 -8.06
C LEU A 87 11.12 4.68 -8.27
N ALA A 88 11.07 5.79 -7.53
CA ALA A 88 10.04 6.81 -7.71
C ALA A 88 10.11 7.45 -9.10
N SER A 89 11.33 7.76 -9.56
CA SER A 89 11.56 8.42 -10.85
C SER A 89 11.21 7.53 -12.03
N VAL A 90 11.45 6.21 -11.95
CA VAL A 90 11.02 5.25 -12.98
C VAL A 90 9.49 5.27 -13.12
N ALA A 91 8.76 5.17 -12.02
CA ALA A 91 7.29 5.19 -12.05
C ALA A 91 6.75 6.54 -12.56
N ALA A 92 7.33 7.65 -12.11
CA ALA A 92 6.94 8.99 -12.54
C ALA A 92 7.20 9.23 -14.02
N SER A 93 8.40 8.88 -14.53
CA SER A 93 8.77 9.06 -15.94
C SER A 93 7.89 8.22 -16.87
N GLU A 94 7.63 6.96 -16.50
CA GLU A 94 6.74 6.08 -17.26
C GLU A 94 5.32 6.66 -17.31
N LEU A 95 4.81 7.18 -16.20
CA LEU A 95 3.46 7.73 -16.15
C LEU A 95 3.33 8.97 -17.04
N VAL A 96 4.30 9.88 -16.99
CA VAL A 96 4.35 11.06 -17.87
C VAL A 96 4.40 10.64 -19.34
N ALA A 97 5.25 9.66 -19.69
CA ALA A 97 5.35 9.15 -21.04
C ALA A 97 4.07 8.44 -21.50
N ARG A 98 3.49 7.60 -20.66
CA ARG A 98 2.27 6.81 -20.94
C ARG A 98 1.04 7.68 -21.15
N THR A 99 0.90 8.73 -20.36
CA THR A 99 -0.22 9.68 -20.47
C THR A 99 0.01 10.71 -21.55
N ALA A 100 1.23 10.83 -22.10
CA ALA A 100 1.63 11.89 -23.02
C ALA A 100 1.26 13.30 -22.54
N ILE A 101 1.23 13.50 -21.21
CA ILE A 101 0.98 14.82 -20.63
C ILE A 101 2.16 15.74 -20.95
N ASP A 102 1.86 16.98 -21.32
CA ASP A 102 2.89 18.01 -21.38
C ASP A 102 3.42 18.28 -19.96
N PRO A 103 4.71 18.01 -19.67
CA PRO A 103 5.29 18.20 -18.35
C PRO A 103 5.13 19.62 -17.79
N GLU A 104 5.05 20.64 -18.66
CA GLU A 104 4.86 22.04 -18.27
C GLU A 104 3.48 22.31 -17.63
N LEU A 105 2.53 21.39 -17.78
CA LEU A 105 1.19 21.52 -17.21
C LEU A 105 1.06 20.94 -15.80
N ILE A 106 2.09 20.26 -15.31
CA ILE A 106 2.07 19.65 -13.97
C ILE A 106 2.41 20.73 -12.94
N ASP A 107 1.49 20.96 -12.00
CA ASP A 107 1.60 22.03 -11.01
C ASP A 107 2.33 21.58 -9.73
N LEU A 108 2.24 20.28 -9.36
CA LEU A 108 2.71 19.79 -8.08
C LEU A 108 3.14 18.32 -8.16
N SER A 109 4.23 17.97 -7.48
CA SER A 109 4.69 16.59 -7.26
C SER A 109 4.55 16.21 -5.78
N VAL A 110 3.80 15.15 -5.47
CA VAL A 110 3.60 14.68 -4.08
C VAL A 110 3.94 13.20 -3.98
N PHE A 111 5.00 12.85 -3.24
CA PHE A 111 5.41 11.46 -3.10
C PHE A 111 5.50 11.01 -1.65
N GLY A 112 5.02 9.79 -1.40
CA GLY A 112 5.07 9.12 -0.11
C GLY A 112 6.33 8.27 0.04
N VAL A 113 6.94 8.30 1.22
CA VAL A 113 8.06 7.42 1.59
C VAL A 113 8.04 7.17 3.09
N VAL A 114 8.40 5.97 3.52
CA VAL A 114 8.47 5.63 4.95
C VAL A 114 9.90 5.75 5.46
N VAL A 115 10.87 5.26 4.71
CA VAL A 115 12.29 5.35 5.02
C VAL A 115 12.98 6.23 3.98
N PRO A 116 13.05 7.55 4.18
CA PRO A 116 13.60 8.47 3.21
C PRO A 116 15.13 8.30 3.05
N ALA A 117 15.63 8.62 1.87
CA ALA A 117 17.06 8.80 1.67
C ALA A 117 17.56 9.99 2.50
N LEU A 118 18.52 9.76 3.42
CA LEU A 118 18.99 10.79 4.35
C LEU A 118 19.65 11.99 3.65
N HIS A 119 20.27 11.75 2.48
CA HIS A 119 20.93 12.79 1.69
C HIS A 119 19.96 13.63 0.84
N ALA A 120 18.73 13.14 0.64
CA ALA A 120 17.70 13.79 -0.17
C ALA A 120 16.29 13.43 0.37
N PRO A 121 15.88 14.00 1.52
CA PRO A 121 14.70 13.56 2.24
C PRO A 121 13.37 13.98 1.58
N ASN A 122 13.39 14.95 0.66
CA ASN A 122 12.19 15.38 -0.06
C ASN A 122 12.05 14.63 -1.39
N LEU A 123 11.53 13.39 -1.31
CA LEU A 123 11.33 12.52 -2.47
C LEU A 123 10.49 13.18 -3.58
N GLY A 124 9.42 13.91 -3.23
CA GLY A 124 8.59 14.60 -4.21
C GLY A 124 9.37 15.63 -5.03
N ARG A 125 10.35 16.28 -4.42
CA ARG A 125 11.23 17.23 -5.12
C ARG A 125 12.31 16.52 -5.93
N GLU A 126 12.88 15.43 -5.41
CA GLU A 126 13.89 14.65 -6.15
C GLU A 126 13.31 14.00 -7.41
N VAL A 127 12.05 13.57 -7.37
CA VAL A 127 11.34 13.08 -8.57
C VAL A 127 11.32 14.15 -9.66
N VAL A 128 11.07 15.42 -9.33
CA VAL A 128 11.11 16.51 -10.30
C VAL A 128 12.51 16.66 -10.92
N PHE A 129 13.55 16.58 -10.10
CA PHE A 129 14.94 16.74 -10.58
C PHE A 129 15.46 15.56 -11.41
N ARG A 130 14.92 14.36 -11.21
CA ARG A 130 15.39 13.12 -11.84
C ARG A 130 14.55 12.68 -13.05
N THR A 131 13.53 13.44 -13.38
CA THR A 131 12.63 13.19 -14.53
C THR A 131 12.70 14.32 -15.53
N SER A 132 11.91 14.25 -16.60
CA SER A 132 11.77 15.31 -17.60
C SER A 132 10.88 16.49 -17.15
N LEU A 133 10.52 16.55 -15.87
CA LEU A 133 9.65 17.61 -15.33
C LEU A 133 10.40 18.95 -15.24
N PRO A 134 9.73 20.09 -15.47
CA PRO A 134 10.28 21.41 -15.23
C PRO A 134 10.76 21.59 -13.79
N MET A 135 11.99 22.10 -13.62
CA MET A 135 12.61 22.24 -12.30
C MET A 135 11.91 23.23 -11.37
N ASN A 136 10.99 24.03 -11.85
CA ASN A 136 10.20 24.99 -11.06
C ASN A 136 8.95 24.36 -10.43
N ILE A 137 8.60 23.10 -10.74
CA ILE A 137 7.47 22.40 -10.10
C ILE A 137 7.79 22.16 -8.62
N PRO A 138 6.96 22.65 -7.69
CA PRO A 138 7.12 22.35 -6.27
C PRO A 138 6.94 20.85 -5.98
N GLY A 139 7.70 20.33 -5.01
CA GLY A 139 7.62 18.94 -4.60
C GLY A 139 7.46 18.79 -3.10
N VAL A 140 6.58 17.89 -2.68
CA VAL A 140 6.26 17.60 -1.27
C VAL A 140 6.40 16.11 -0.99
N THR A 141 6.95 15.80 0.17
CA THR A 141 7.03 14.41 0.66
C THR A 141 6.10 14.21 1.86
N VAL A 142 5.34 13.13 1.83
CA VAL A 142 4.44 12.76 2.93
C VAL A 142 4.83 11.39 3.49
N ASN A 143 4.62 11.21 4.79
CA ASN A 143 4.82 9.94 5.48
C ASN A 143 3.59 9.59 6.32
N LEU A 144 2.97 8.48 5.99
CA LEU A 144 1.88 7.88 6.74
C LEU A 144 2.04 6.36 6.77
N ALA A 145 3.28 5.90 6.98
CA ALA A 145 3.67 4.49 6.91
C ALA A 145 3.12 3.82 5.62
N CYS A 146 2.52 2.63 5.71
CA CYS A 146 1.98 1.90 4.55
C CYS A 146 0.93 2.66 3.73
N ALA A 147 0.33 3.73 4.29
CA ALA A 147 -0.64 4.59 3.64
C ALA A 147 -0.02 5.88 3.03
N SER A 148 1.31 5.95 2.88
CA SER A 148 1.98 7.18 2.43
C SER A 148 1.55 7.62 1.03
N SER A 149 1.51 6.73 0.03
CA SER A 149 1.06 7.12 -1.31
C SER A 149 -0.44 7.37 -1.41
N THR A 150 -1.28 6.74 -0.57
CA THR A 150 -2.69 7.14 -0.49
C THR A 150 -2.85 8.52 0.15
N ARG A 151 -1.98 8.89 1.10
CA ARG A 151 -1.94 10.27 1.62
C ARG A 151 -1.45 11.26 0.56
N ALA A 152 -0.48 10.87 -0.27
CA ALA A 152 -0.04 11.69 -1.40
C ALA A 152 -1.18 11.95 -2.40
N ILE A 153 -1.96 10.91 -2.73
CA ILE A 153 -3.16 11.04 -3.57
C ILE A 153 -4.19 11.98 -2.93
N ALA A 154 -4.48 11.80 -1.64
CA ALA A 154 -5.42 12.65 -0.92
C ALA A 154 -4.93 14.11 -0.82
N PHE A 155 -3.63 14.34 -0.63
CA PHE A 155 -3.02 15.66 -0.64
C PHE A 155 -3.19 16.34 -2.01
N GLY A 156 -2.86 15.61 -3.09
CA GLY A 156 -3.07 16.11 -4.45
C GLY A 156 -4.53 16.43 -4.75
N ALA A 157 -5.45 15.57 -4.29
CA ALA A 157 -6.88 15.84 -4.40
C ALA A 157 -7.30 17.09 -3.62
N GLU A 158 -6.77 17.31 -2.43
CA GLU A 158 -7.02 18.54 -1.63
C GLU A 158 -6.51 19.79 -2.36
N ALA A 159 -5.29 19.73 -2.93
CA ALA A 159 -4.72 20.84 -3.70
C ALA A 159 -5.59 21.19 -4.94
N ILE A 160 -6.11 20.19 -5.65
CA ILE A 160 -7.02 20.40 -6.78
C ILE A 160 -8.34 21.02 -6.31
N LEU A 161 -8.94 20.51 -5.24
CA LEU A 161 -10.21 21.00 -4.72
C LEU A 161 -10.14 22.44 -4.19
N THR A 162 -8.99 22.83 -3.65
CA THR A 162 -8.76 24.21 -3.16
C THR A 162 -8.32 25.17 -4.26
N GLY A 163 -8.03 24.66 -5.46
CA GLY A 163 -7.56 25.47 -6.59
C GLY A 163 -6.09 25.86 -6.52
N GLU A 164 -5.30 25.21 -5.64
CA GLU A 164 -3.85 25.38 -5.57
C GLU A 164 -3.14 24.73 -6.77
N ALA A 165 -3.70 23.65 -7.29
CA ALA A 165 -3.21 22.92 -8.47
C ALA A 165 -4.37 22.47 -9.36
N ASP A 166 -4.10 22.29 -10.65
CA ASP A 166 -5.01 21.63 -11.60
C ASP A 166 -4.56 20.20 -11.93
N ILE A 167 -3.25 19.98 -11.97
CA ILE A 167 -2.64 18.71 -12.34
C ILE A 167 -1.57 18.36 -11.31
N VAL A 168 -1.71 17.18 -10.70
CA VAL A 168 -0.79 16.71 -9.65
C VAL A 168 -0.24 15.34 -10.02
N LEU A 169 1.07 15.20 -9.99
CA LEU A 169 1.76 13.92 -10.03
C LEU A 169 1.90 13.42 -8.59
N ALA A 170 1.14 12.39 -8.21
CA ALA A 170 1.16 11.82 -6.88
C ALA A 170 1.67 10.38 -6.91
N GLY A 171 2.32 9.92 -5.84
CA GLY A 171 2.83 8.56 -5.79
C GLY A 171 3.55 8.23 -4.51
N GLY A 172 4.46 7.27 -4.60
CA GLY A 172 5.35 6.91 -3.51
C GLY A 172 6.30 5.79 -3.89
N ALA A 173 7.35 5.64 -3.11
CA ALA A 173 8.34 4.59 -3.32
C ALA A 173 8.94 4.12 -2.00
N GLU A 174 9.58 2.97 -2.06
CA GLU A 174 10.37 2.43 -0.96
C GLU A 174 11.53 1.62 -1.51
N SER A 175 12.71 1.73 -0.89
CA SER A 175 13.85 0.84 -1.12
C SER A 175 14.27 0.22 0.20
N LEU A 176 13.72 -0.96 0.50
CA LEU A 176 14.06 -1.71 1.71
C LEU A 176 15.40 -2.44 1.57
N SER A 177 15.96 -2.47 0.36
CA SER A 177 17.35 -2.88 0.09
C SER A 177 18.37 -1.83 0.54
N ASN A 178 17.99 -0.55 0.53
CA ASN A 178 18.90 0.58 0.78
C ASN A 178 18.46 1.40 2.01
N VAL A 179 17.99 0.72 3.06
CA VAL A 179 17.66 1.40 4.31
C VAL A 179 18.91 2.01 4.95
N PRO A 180 18.84 3.26 5.46
CA PRO A 180 19.97 3.90 6.10
C PRO A 180 20.37 3.14 7.38
N ILE A 181 21.55 2.53 7.35
CA ILE A 181 22.13 1.85 8.52
C ILE A 181 22.69 2.89 9.46
N GLN A 182 22.27 2.87 10.70
CA GLN A 182 22.73 3.77 11.74
C GLN A 182 23.79 3.11 12.61
N PHE A 183 24.67 3.91 13.16
CA PHE A 183 25.52 3.51 14.29
C PHE A 183 24.77 3.65 15.62
N SER A 184 25.21 2.90 16.63
CA SER A 184 24.73 3.15 17.98
C SER A 184 24.91 4.62 18.35
N ARG A 185 24.03 5.18 19.21
CA ARG A 185 24.11 6.58 19.65
C ARG A 185 25.50 6.92 20.19
N LYS A 186 26.12 5.99 20.92
CA LYS A 186 27.47 6.16 21.46
C LYS A 186 28.52 6.26 20.35
N ALA A 187 28.46 5.36 19.35
CA ALA A 187 29.41 5.42 18.22
C ALA A 187 29.22 6.70 17.42
N ALA A 188 27.98 7.09 17.09
CA ALA A 188 27.69 8.33 16.38
C ALA A 188 28.24 9.56 17.11
N GLN A 189 28.02 9.69 18.42
CA GLN A 189 28.56 10.77 19.23
C GLN A 189 30.08 10.76 19.24
N THR A 190 30.70 9.58 19.39
CA THR A 190 32.17 9.45 19.38
C THR A 190 32.76 9.84 18.02
N PHE A 191 32.14 9.49 16.91
CA PHE A 191 32.57 9.94 15.58
C PHE A 191 32.44 11.44 15.39
N MET A 192 31.40 12.06 15.95
CA MET A 192 31.26 13.52 15.95
C MET A 192 32.34 14.21 16.80
N GLU A 193 32.71 13.64 17.97
CA GLU A 193 33.83 14.12 18.77
C GLU A 193 35.17 13.95 17.99
N LEU A 194 35.36 12.82 17.33
CA LEU A 194 36.53 12.50 16.55
C LEU A 194 36.73 13.51 15.39
N SER A 195 35.67 13.92 14.71
CA SER A 195 35.74 14.93 13.65
C SER A 195 36.21 16.30 14.13
N ARG A 196 36.01 16.59 15.41
CA ARG A 196 36.47 17.86 16.07
C ARG A 196 37.87 17.77 16.66
N ALA A 197 38.41 16.55 16.83
CA ALA A 197 39.74 16.34 17.42
C ALA A 197 40.83 16.78 16.44
N LYS A 198 41.67 17.72 16.90
CA LYS A 198 42.72 18.36 16.08
C LYS A 198 44.05 17.62 16.09
N THR A 199 44.36 16.91 17.17
CA THR A 199 45.63 16.23 17.35
C THR A 199 45.49 14.71 17.37
N LEU A 200 46.56 13.98 16.99
CA LEU A 200 46.57 12.52 17.02
C LEU A 200 46.28 11.94 18.40
N PRO A 201 46.87 12.45 19.51
CA PRO A 201 46.53 11.97 20.84
C PRO A 201 45.05 12.15 21.20
N GLN A 202 44.44 13.28 20.85
CA GLN A 202 43.02 13.51 21.03
C GLN A 202 42.16 12.51 20.23
N ARG A 203 42.53 12.23 18.98
CA ARG A 203 41.83 11.25 18.14
C ARG A 203 41.91 9.84 18.74
N MET A 204 43.07 9.41 19.18
CA MET A 204 43.27 8.12 19.82
C MET A 204 42.48 7.99 21.13
N ALA A 205 42.51 9.03 21.98
CA ALA A 205 41.73 9.06 23.22
C ALA A 205 40.21 9.03 22.97
N THR A 206 39.74 9.64 21.86
CA THR A 206 38.32 9.59 21.48
C THR A 206 37.95 8.20 20.96
N LEU A 207 38.73 7.59 20.09
CA LEU A 207 38.49 6.24 19.57
C LEU A 207 38.53 5.18 20.66
N SER A 208 39.39 5.30 21.68
CA SER A 208 39.47 4.35 22.78
C SER A 208 38.19 4.23 23.63
N LYS A 209 37.25 5.18 23.49
CA LYS A 209 35.91 5.13 24.11
C LYS A 209 34.99 4.10 23.46
N LEU A 210 35.26 3.67 22.21
CA LEU A 210 34.46 2.71 21.47
C LEU A 210 34.84 1.28 21.83
N ARG A 211 33.84 0.46 22.03
CA ARG A 211 33.96 -0.99 22.14
C ARG A 211 33.51 -1.63 20.80
N PRO A 212 34.00 -2.82 20.44
CA PRO A 212 33.56 -3.49 19.21
C PRO A 212 32.02 -3.60 19.07
N LYS A 213 31.31 -3.86 20.17
CA LYS A 213 29.82 -3.88 20.20
C LYS A 213 29.16 -2.55 19.84
N ASP A 214 29.80 -1.43 20.10
CA ASP A 214 29.26 -0.09 19.83
C ASP A 214 29.29 0.20 18.30
N LEU A 215 30.11 -0.53 17.54
CA LEU A 215 30.22 -0.45 16.08
C LEU A 215 29.23 -1.34 15.34
N ALA A 216 28.47 -2.19 16.04
CA ALA A 216 27.44 -3.00 15.41
C ALA A 216 26.41 -2.09 14.71
N PRO A 217 26.12 -2.35 13.43
CA PRO A 217 25.13 -1.57 12.69
C PRO A 217 23.74 -1.74 13.29
N VAL A 218 22.98 -0.66 13.32
CA VAL A 218 21.59 -0.63 13.77
C VAL A 218 20.72 -0.35 12.56
N ALA A 219 20.00 -1.37 12.10
CA ALA A 219 18.98 -1.19 11.06
C ALA A 219 17.74 -0.51 11.65
N PRO A 220 17.00 0.31 10.88
CA PRO A 220 15.71 0.82 11.30
C PRO A 220 14.77 -0.33 11.67
N ALA A 221 14.17 -0.25 12.85
CA ALA A 221 13.20 -1.26 13.29
C ALA A 221 11.87 -1.08 12.55
N ILE A 222 11.32 -2.16 11.98
CA ILE A 222 9.96 -2.20 11.46
C ILE A 222 9.04 -2.51 12.67
N ALA A 223 9.02 -1.58 13.62
CA ALA A 223 8.32 -1.70 14.89
C ALA A 223 7.67 -0.38 15.27
N GLU A 224 6.57 -0.48 15.98
CA GLU A 224 5.92 0.66 16.60
C GLU A 224 6.80 1.21 17.74
N TYR A 225 7.19 2.48 17.61
CA TYR A 225 8.11 3.11 18.58
C TYR A 225 7.51 3.15 20.01
N THR A 226 6.21 3.40 20.10
CA THR A 226 5.52 3.57 21.40
C THR A 226 5.38 2.27 22.16
N THR A 227 5.12 1.16 21.48
CA THR A 227 4.89 -0.15 22.09
C THR A 227 6.11 -1.07 22.03
N GLY A 228 7.07 -0.78 21.16
CA GLY A 228 8.20 -1.64 20.87
C GLY A 228 7.84 -2.90 20.06
N GLN A 229 6.57 -3.12 19.71
CA GLN A 229 6.12 -4.29 18.98
C GLN A 229 6.38 -4.11 17.48
N SER A 230 6.91 -5.13 16.84
CA SER A 230 6.95 -5.20 15.38
C SER A 230 5.54 -5.32 14.79
N MET A 231 5.37 -4.96 13.52
CA MET A 231 4.08 -5.10 12.82
C MET A 231 3.60 -6.55 12.81
N GLY A 232 4.52 -7.52 12.68
CA GLY A 232 4.18 -8.93 12.73
C GLY A 232 3.75 -9.42 14.12
N GLU A 233 4.36 -8.94 15.20
CA GLU A 233 3.90 -9.22 16.57
C GLU A 233 2.52 -8.64 16.84
N SER A 234 2.25 -7.43 16.33
CA SER A 234 0.92 -6.82 16.41
C SER A 234 -0.13 -7.61 15.60
N ALA A 235 0.23 -8.09 14.40
CA ALA A 235 -0.63 -8.95 13.60
C ALA A 235 -0.87 -10.32 14.24
N GLU A 236 0.13 -10.91 14.91
CA GLU A 236 0.00 -12.15 15.68
C GLU A 236 -0.94 -11.95 16.88
N LYS A 237 -0.82 -10.81 17.58
CA LYS A 237 -1.76 -10.42 18.63
C LYS A 237 -3.19 -10.35 18.09
N MET A 238 -3.39 -9.71 16.94
CA MET A 238 -4.70 -9.63 16.28
C MET A 238 -5.26 -11.01 15.92
N ALA A 239 -4.41 -11.91 15.42
CA ALA A 239 -4.82 -13.29 15.13
C ALA A 239 -5.38 -13.99 16.36
N LYS A 240 -4.68 -13.87 17.50
CA LYS A 240 -5.09 -14.49 18.78
C LYS A 240 -6.35 -13.85 19.36
N GLU A 241 -6.40 -12.53 19.41
CA GLU A 241 -7.52 -11.79 19.99
C GLU A 241 -8.81 -11.91 19.17
N ASN A 242 -8.72 -12.09 17.85
CA ASN A 242 -9.85 -12.23 16.95
C ASN A 242 -10.12 -13.69 16.56
N ASP A 243 -9.47 -14.67 17.19
CA ASP A 243 -9.63 -16.10 16.89
C ASP A 243 -9.52 -16.41 15.38
N ILE A 244 -8.42 -15.95 14.78
CA ILE A 244 -8.11 -16.20 13.37
C ILE A 244 -7.19 -17.41 13.26
N SER A 245 -7.72 -18.51 12.71
CA SER A 245 -6.98 -19.74 12.58
C SER A 245 -5.80 -19.63 11.58
N ARG A 246 -4.77 -20.43 11.80
CA ARG A 246 -3.64 -20.56 10.86
C ARG A 246 -4.14 -20.97 9.46
N ARG A 247 -5.10 -21.88 9.38
CA ARG A 247 -5.66 -22.36 8.12
C ARG A 247 -6.33 -21.24 7.33
N ALA A 248 -7.16 -20.42 7.97
CA ALA A 248 -7.79 -19.27 7.31
C ALA A 248 -6.75 -18.28 6.76
N GLN A 249 -5.66 -18.04 7.51
CA GLN A 249 -4.55 -17.20 7.05
C GLN A 249 -3.84 -17.78 5.83
N ASP A 250 -3.60 -19.08 5.82
CA ASP A 250 -2.95 -19.75 4.69
C ASP A 250 -3.87 -19.81 3.46
N GLU A 251 -5.19 -19.88 3.63
CA GLU A 251 -6.18 -19.78 2.54
C GLU A 251 -6.16 -18.39 1.87
N ILE A 252 -6.10 -17.31 2.64
CA ILE A 252 -5.91 -15.95 2.10
C ILE A 252 -4.59 -15.85 1.32
N ALA A 253 -3.52 -16.36 1.86
CA ALA A 253 -2.21 -16.32 1.19
C ALA A 253 -2.23 -17.10 -0.13
N LEU A 254 -2.82 -18.28 -0.14
CA LEU A 254 -3.00 -19.08 -1.36
C LEU A 254 -3.81 -18.33 -2.41
N LEU A 255 -4.95 -17.75 -2.00
CA LEU A 255 -5.82 -16.97 -2.88
C LEU A 255 -5.08 -15.78 -3.50
N SER A 256 -4.31 -15.04 -2.69
CA SER A 256 -3.46 -13.93 -3.17
C SER A 256 -2.48 -14.38 -4.24
N HIS A 257 -1.75 -15.49 -4.00
CA HIS A 257 -0.79 -16.03 -4.96
C HIS A 257 -1.43 -16.54 -6.25
N GLN A 258 -2.53 -17.29 -6.15
CA GLN A 258 -3.25 -17.81 -7.33
C GLN A 258 -3.77 -16.70 -8.23
N ARG A 259 -4.36 -15.66 -7.62
CA ARG A 259 -4.88 -14.50 -8.35
C ARG A 259 -3.77 -13.68 -9.00
N ALA A 260 -2.67 -13.45 -8.28
CA ALA A 260 -1.53 -12.72 -8.84
C ALA A 260 -0.86 -13.50 -9.97
N ALA A 261 -0.72 -14.84 -9.84
CA ALA A 261 -0.18 -15.68 -10.89
C ALA A 261 -1.05 -15.65 -12.16
N ALA A 262 -2.37 -15.78 -12.01
CA ALA A 262 -3.31 -15.68 -13.12
C ALA A 262 -3.26 -14.30 -13.78
N ALA A 263 -3.26 -13.21 -12.98
CA ALA A 263 -3.22 -11.85 -13.48
C ALA A 263 -1.86 -11.46 -14.11
N THR A 264 -0.78 -12.13 -13.73
CA THR A 264 0.52 -12.01 -14.41
C THR A 264 0.50 -12.74 -15.75
N ALA A 265 -0.05 -13.96 -15.78
CA ALA A 265 -0.08 -14.79 -16.98
C ALA A 265 -0.96 -14.19 -18.10
N ASP A 266 -2.07 -13.54 -17.76
CA ASP A 266 -2.98 -12.91 -18.71
C ASP A 266 -2.68 -11.41 -18.98
N GLY A 267 -1.61 -10.87 -18.40
CA GLY A 267 -1.13 -9.51 -18.68
C GLY A 267 -1.77 -8.40 -17.85
N ARG A 268 -2.77 -8.67 -17.01
CA ARG A 268 -3.45 -7.65 -16.18
C ARG A 268 -2.51 -6.92 -15.24
N LEU A 269 -1.61 -7.61 -14.56
CA LEU A 269 -0.59 -6.98 -13.74
C LEU A 269 0.50 -6.32 -14.57
N THR A 270 0.92 -6.94 -15.67
CA THR A 270 1.98 -6.41 -16.53
C THR A 270 1.58 -5.08 -17.17
N ALA A 271 0.31 -4.88 -17.49
CA ALA A 271 -0.20 -3.61 -18.04
C ALA A 271 0.05 -2.40 -17.14
N GLN A 272 0.19 -2.61 -15.83
CA GLN A 272 0.44 -1.54 -14.85
C GLN A 272 1.94 -1.31 -14.60
N ILE A 273 2.80 -2.19 -15.11
CA ILE A 273 4.23 -2.19 -14.79
C ILE A 273 5.01 -1.28 -15.73
N ALA A 274 5.82 -0.40 -15.14
CA ALA A 274 6.90 0.32 -15.76
C ALA A 274 8.16 -0.53 -15.72
N PRO A 275 8.73 -0.99 -16.85
CA PRO A 275 9.99 -1.72 -16.85
C PRO A 275 11.10 -0.88 -16.21
N ALA A 276 11.87 -1.49 -15.32
CA ALA A 276 13.01 -0.84 -14.67
C ALA A 276 14.33 -1.48 -15.12
N PHE A 277 15.35 -0.67 -15.30
CA PHE A 277 16.69 -1.08 -15.73
C PHE A 277 17.69 -0.84 -14.59
N PRO A 278 17.95 -1.84 -13.73
CA PRO A 278 18.82 -1.64 -12.57
C PRO A 278 20.29 -1.38 -12.94
N PRO A 279 20.98 -0.49 -12.20
CA PRO A 279 22.41 -0.33 -12.31
C PRO A 279 23.17 -1.59 -11.79
N PRO A 280 24.47 -1.79 -12.18
CA PRO A 280 25.29 -0.87 -13.00
C PRO A 280 25.16 -1.08 -14.50
N GLY A 281 24.56 -2.18 -14.95
CA GLY A 281 24.57 -2.57 -16.37
C GLY A 281 23.52 -1.84 -17.21
N TYR A 282 22.32 -1.59 -16.65
CA TYR A 282 21.16 -1.03 -17.35
C TYR A 282 20.75 -1.82 -18.61
N ASP A 283 21.22 -3.05 -18.78
CA ASP A 283 21.09 -3.87 -19.98
C ASP A 283 19.91 -4.85 -19.92
N LYS A 284 19.44 -5.17 -18.73
CA LYS A 284 18.37 -6.14 -18.49
C LYS A 284 17.19 -5.48 -17.78
N PRO A 285 16.03 -5.39 -18.49
CA PRO A 285 14.83 -4.87 -17.83
C PRO A 285 14.28 -5.88 -16.82
N VAL A 286 13.84 -5.39 -15.68
CA VAL A 286 12.98 -6.10 -14.75
C VAL A 286 11.54 -5.69 -15.07
N THR A 287 10.71 -6.67 -15.44
CA THR A 287 9.37 -6.42 -16.01
C THR A 287 8.25 -7.12 -15.24
N ALA A 288 8.56 -7.87 -14.20
CA ALA A 288 7.58 -8.61 -13.42
C ALA A 288 7.95 -8.66 -11.92
N ASP A 289 6.93 -8.79 -11.09
CA ASP A 289 7.08 -9.00 -9.65
C ASP A 289 7.76 -10.35 -9.38
N ASN A 290 8.72 -10.40 -8.45
CA ASN A 290 9.43 -11.64 -8.13
C ASN A 290 8.93 -12.34 -6.85
N GLY A 291 7.82 -11.84 -6.29
CA GLY A 291 7.16 -12.40 -5.10
C GLY A 291 6.17 -13.52 -5.39
N VAL A 292 5.52 -13.46 -6.56
CA VAL A 292 4.41 -14.35 -6.94
C VAL A 292 4.86 -15.80 -7.05
N ARG A 293 4.10 -16.72 -6.44
CA ARG A 293 4.34 -18.17 -6.46
C ARG A 293 3.14 -18.89 -7.04
N ALA A 294 3.21 -19.23 -8.31
CA ALA A 294 2.17 -19.97 -9.01
C ALA A 294 2.00 -21.41 -8.50
N ASP A 295 3.06 -21.98 -7.88
CA ASP A 295 3.13 -23.31 -7.32
C ASP A 295 2.72 -23.37 -5.83
N SER A 296 2.16 -22.30 -5.26
CA SER A 296 1.73 -22.27 -3.87
C SER A 296 0.59 -23.26 -3.60
N SER A 297 0.61 -23.92 -2.44
CA SER A 297 -0.45 -24.83 -1.99
C SER A 297 -0.65 -24.72 -0.47
N LEU A 298 -1.83 -25.14 0.02
CA LEU A 298 -2.11 -25.17 1.46
C LEU A 298 -1.15 -26.10 2.20
N GLU A 299 -0.77 -27.22 1.59
CA GLU A 299 0.18 -28.19 2.16
C GLU A 299 1.58 -27.58 2.29
N ALA A 300 1.99 -26.76 1.32
CA ALA A 300 3.28 -26.08 1.37
C ALA A 300 3.26 -24.96 2.43
N LEU A 301 2.20 -24.17 2.49
CA LEU A 301 2.02 -23.11 3.47
C LEU A 301 1.96 -23.67 4.90
N ALA A 302 1.23 -24.75 5.13
CA ALA A 302 1.09 -25.40 6.44
C ALA A 302 2.43 -25.87 7.04
N LYS A 303 3.43 -26.18 6.21
CA LYS A 303 4.79 -26.60 6.64
C LYS A 303 5.66 -25.44 7.15
N LEU A 304 5.28 -24.18 6.86
CA LEU A 304 6.06 -23.02 7.27
C LEU A 304 5.99 -22.82 8.79
N LYS A 305 7.14 -22.48 9.36
CA LYS A 305 7.23 -22.20 10.79
C LYS A 305 6.72 -20.80 11.12
N PRO A 306 6.15 -20.60 12.33
CA PRO A 306 5.81 -19.28 12.82
C PRO A 306 7.02 -18.33 12.83
N ALA A 307 6.80 -17.08 12.40
CA ALA A 307 7.86 -16.09 12.23
C ALA A 307 8.00 -15.17 13.46
N PHE A 308 6.91 -14.74 14.06
CA PHE A 308 6.89 -13.71 15.11
C PHE A 308 6.74 -14.28 16.53
N ASP A 309 5.85 -15.25 16.73
CA ASP A 309 5.81 -16.04 17.97
C ASP A 309 6.20 -17.49 17.64
N LYS A 310 7.44 -17.85 17.91
CA LYS A 310 8.01 -19.15 17.53
C LYS A 310 7.31 -20.34 18.19
N ARG A 311 6.63 -20.14 19.30
CA ARG A 311 6.04 -21.23 20.11
C ARG A 311 4.55 -21.41 19.85
N TYR A 312 3.82 -20.32 19.76
CA TYR A 312 2.36 -20.33 19.69
C TYR A 312 1.80 -19.49 18.53
N GLY A 313 2.67 -19.05 17.65
CA GLY A 313 2.30 -18.17 16.55
C GLY A 313 1.66 -18.92 15.39
N THR A 314 0.90 -18.15 14.62
CA THR A 314 0.19 -18.59 13.42
C THR A 314 0.67 -17.87 12.16
N LEU A 315 1.30 -16.70 12.33
CA LEU A 315 1.87 -15.95 11.22
C LEU A 315 3.21 -16.54 10.75
N THR A 316 3.34 -16.65 9.44
CA THR A 316 4.54 -17.19 8.78
C THR A 316 5.00 -16.26 7.67
N ALA A 317 6.17 -16.54 7.10
CA ALA A 317 6.61 -15.83 5.90
C ALA A 317 5.68 -16.04 4.69
N GLY A 318 4.85 -17.10 4.69
CA GLY A 318 3.93 -17.41 3.60
C GLY A 318 2.60 -16.65 3.67
N ASN A 319 2.16 -16.23 4.87
CA ASN A 319 0.91 -15.51 5.08
C ASN A 319 1.13 -14.05 5.53
N SER A 320 2.31 -13.53 5.23
CA SER A 320 2.76 -12.16 5.50
C SER A 320 3.35 -11.55 4.22
N SER A 321 3.16 -10.25 4.01
CA SER A 321 3.76 -9.55 2.88
C SER A 321 5.28 -9.53 2.97
N PRO A 322 6.02 -9.81 1.88
CA PRO A 322 7.47 -9.71 1.87
C PRO A 322 7.92 -8.24 1.82
N LEU A 323 9.09 -7.97 2.41
CA LEU A 323 9.79 -6.71 2.25
C LEU A 323 10.28 -6.58 0.80
N THR A 324 9.88 -5.49 0.14
CA THR A 324 10.17 -5.28 -1.28
C THR A 324 10.57 -3.85 -1.57
N ASP A 325 11.23 -3.67 -2.70
CA ASP A 325 11.58 -2.40 -3.31
C ASP A 325 10.59 -2.09 -4.43
N GLY A 326 10.22 -0.84 -4.61
CA GLY A 326 9.35 -0.43 -5.71
C GLY A 326 8.84 1.00 -5.61
N GLY A 327 8.36 1.52 -6.73
CA GLY A 327 7.73 2.83 -6.85
C GLY A 327 6.39 2.74 -7.57
N SER A 328 5.50 3.67 -7.31
CA SER A 328 4.20 3.81 -7.98
C SER A 328 3.83 5.28 -8.12
N ALA A 329 3.11 5.61 -9.17
CA ALA A 329 2.66 6.96 -9.46
C ALA A 329 1.25 6.96 -10.05
N VAL A 330 0.50 8.03 -9.80
CA VAL A 330 -0.81 8.34 -10.38
C VAL A 330 -0.84 9.80 -10.83
N LEU A 331 -1.55 10.08 -11.93
CA LEU A 331 -1.78 11.43 -12.43
C LEU A 331 -3.19 11.87 -12.05
N LEU A 332 -3.28 12.94 -11.27
CA LEU A 332 -4.53 13.53 -10.81
C LEU A 332 -4.81 14.83 -11.58
N MET A 333 -6.07 15.06 -11.88
CA MET A 333 -6.53 16.33 -12.49
C MET A 333 -7.90 16.73 -11.95
N SER A 334 -8.25 18.02 -12.06
CA SER A 334 -9.67 18.40 -12.00
C SER A 334 -10.42 17.78 -13.18
N GLU A 335 -11.69 17.42 -12.99
CA GLU A 335 -12.54 16.86 -14.04
C GLU A 335 -12.62 17.79 -15.26
N GLU A 336 -12.72 19.11 -15.01
CA GLU A 336 -12.72 20.14 -16.04
C GLU A 336 -11.43 20.10 -16.85
N ARG A 337 -10.27 20.01 -16.18
CA ARG A 337 -8.97 19.98 -16.84
C ARG A 337 -8.74 18.70 -17.64
N ALA A 338 -9.15 17.56 -17.10
CA ALA A 338 -9.08 16.29 -17.83
C ALA A 338 -9.90 16.33 -19.13
N LYS A 339 -11.12 16.86 -19.07
CA LYS A 339 -11.97 17.03 -20.27
C LYS A 339 -11.36 18.02 -21.26
N ALA A 340 -10.85 19.16 -20.81
CA ALA A 340 -10.22 20.17 -21.67
C ALA A 340 -8.99 19.64 -22.42
N LEU A 341 -8.24 18.73 -21.81
CA LEU A 341 -7.08 18.07 -22.40
C LEU A 341 -7.43 16.79 -23.18
N GLY A 342 -8.71 16.39 -23.25
CA GLY A 342 -9.16 15.21 -23.98
C GLY A 342 -8.88 13.88 -23.30
N TYR A 343 -8.58 13.87 -21.99
CA TYR A 343 -8.38 12.63 -21.24
C TYR A 343 -9.69 11.93 -20.90
N THR A 344 -9.65 10.60 -20.97
CA THR A 344 -10.67 9.73 -20.39
C THR A 344 -10.09 9.14 -19.09
N PRO A 345 -10.45 9.65 -17.90
CA PRO A 345 -9.92 9.18 -16.65
C PRO A 345 -10.17 7.68 -16.40
N LEU A 346 -9.30 7.03 -15.64
CA LEU A 346 -9.57 5.70 -15.10
C LEU A 346 -10.76 5.72 -14.16
N GLY A 347 -10.92 6.81 -13.41
CA GLY A 347 -12.03 7.04 -12.50
C GLY A 347 -11.83 8.32 -11.70
N TYR A 348 -12.68 8.49 -10.69
CA TYR A 348 -12.75 9.68 -9.84
C TYR A 348 -12.69 9.28 -8.37
N ILE A 349 -12.13 10.15 -7.55
CA ILE A 349 -12.17 10.00 -6.10
C ILE A 349 -13.52 10.50 -5.61
N ARG A 350 -14.33 9.61 -5.03
CA ARG A 350 -15.65 9.95 -4.50
C ARG A 350 -15.60 10.39 -3.04
N SER A 351 -14.83 9.66 -2.23
CA SER A 351 -14.59 10.00 -0.82
C SER A 351 -13.31 9.36 -0.31
N TYR A 352 -12.81 9.81 0.83
CA TYR A 352 -11.80 9.09 1.60
C TYR A 352 -11.92 9.37 3.10
N ALA A 353 -11.33 8.50 3.91
CA ALA A 353 -11.26 8.64 5.34
C ALA A 353 -9.91 8.19 5.89
N PHE A 354 -9.44 8.89 6.93
CA PHE A 354 -8.31 8.50 7.76
C PHE A 354 -8.77 8.21 9.18
N THR A 355 -8.13 7.25 9.82
CA THR A 355 -8.37 6.92 11.23
C THR A 355 -7.06 6.81 11.99
N ALA A 356 -7.13 7.01 13.30
CA ALA A 356 -6.02 6.74 14.20
C ALA A 356 -6.52 5.95 15.41
N LEU A 357 -5.85 4.84 15.68
CA LEU A 357 -6.10 3.91 16.78
C LEU A 357 -5.00 4.04 17.84
N ASN A 358 -5.28 3.56 19.06
CA ASN A 358 -4.23 3.31 20.01
C ASN A 358 -3.34 2.15 19.54
N PRO A 359 -2.03 2.36 19.32
CA PRO A 359 -1.15 1.30 18.80
C PRO A 359 -1.03 0.09 19.74
N GLY A 360 -1.33 0.25 21.03
CA GLY A 360 -1.31 -0.82 22.03
C GLY A 360 -2.47 -1.82 21.90
N ASP A 361 -3.52 -1.46 21.16
CA ASP A 361 -4.71 -2.30 20.99
C ASP A 361 -4.61 -3.13 19.70
N GLN A 362 -5.57 -2.99 18.79
CA GLN A 362 -5.64 -3.68 17.48
C GLN A 362 -4.97 -2.82 16.40
N LEU A 363 -3.64 -2.66 16.44
CA LEU A 363 -2.86 -1.68 15.67
C LEU A 363 -3.23 -1.65 14.18
N LEU A 364 -3.40 -2.80 13.53
CA LEU A 364 -3.68 -2.90 12.11
C LEU A 364 -5.19 -2.96 11.77
N GLN A 365 -6.06 -2.62 12.71
CA GLN A 365 -7.52 -2.62 12.51
C GLN A 365 -8.06 -1.28 11.96
N GLY A 366 -7.20 -0.37 11.56
CA GLY A 366 -7.59 0.92 10.96
C GLY A 366 -8.63 0.83 9.85
N PRO A 367 -8.55 -0.13 8.90
CA PRO A 367 -9.55 -0.36 7.87
C PRO A 367 -10.98 -0.53 8.41
N ALA A 368 -11.15 -1.21 9.57
CA ALA A 368 -12.46 -1.45 10.17
C ALA A 368 -13.20 -0.15 10.58
N TYR A 369 -12.48 0.93 10.76
CA TYR A 369 -13.02 2.25 11.07
C TYR A 369 -13.02 3.20 9.86
N ALA A 370 -11.98 3.13 9.03
CA ALA A 370 -11.84 4.02 7.87
C ALA A 370 -12.82 3.66 6.75
N ALA A 371 -13.04 2.36 6.48
CA ALA A 371 -13.92 1.94 5.40
C ALA A 371 -15.38 2.36 5.60
N PRO A 372 -16.03 2.10 6.76
CA PRO A 372 -17.39 2.58 6.99
C PRO A 372 -17.51 4.10 6.90
N ALA A 373 -16.50 4.84 7.36
CA ALA A 373 -16.51 6.29 7.27
C ALA A 373 -16.38 6.81 5.83
N ALA A 374 -15.55 6.17 5.00
CA ALA A 374 -15.45 6.51 3.58
C ALA A 374 -16.73 6.15 2.82
N LEU A 375 -17.36 4.99 3.13
CA LEU A 375 -18.64 4.57 2.56
C LEU A 375 -19.77 5.56 2.92
N ASP A 376 -19.86 5.97 4.19
CA ASP A 376 -20.85 6.96 4.63
C ASP A 376 -20.64 8.32 3.93
N ALA A 377 -19.38 8.75 3.83
CA ALA A 377 -19.02 9.98 3.13
C ALA A 377 -19.33 9.92 1.63
N ALA A 378 -19.25 8.73 1.01
CA ALA A 378 -19.65 8.50 -0.37
C ALA A 378 -21.17 8.35 -0.56
N GLY A 379 -21.93 8.17 0.52
CA GLY A 379 -23.37 7.89 0.47
C GLY A 379 -23.71 6.51 -0.09
N VAL A 380 -22.82 5.50 0.13
CA VAL A 380 -23.00 4.13 -0.35
C VAL A 380 -22.77 3.12 0.76
N LYS A 381 -23.27 1.89 0.56
CA LYS A 381 -23.03 0.74 1.44
C LYS A 381 -21.95 -0.17 0.86
N LEU A 382 -21.39 -1.05 1.70
CA LEU A 382 -20.44 -2.07 1.23
C LEU A 382 -21.05 -3.00 0.17
N SER A 383 -22.39 -3.26 0.24
CA SER A 383 -23.11 -4.04 -0.77
C SER A 383 -23.11 -3.41 -2.17
N ASP A 384 -22.99 -2.09 -2.25
CA ASP A 384 -23.03 -1.33 -3.50
C ASP A 384 -21.65 -1.29 -4.19
N ILE A 385 -20.60 -1.73 -3.47
CA ILE A 385 -19.23 -1.76 -3.97
C ILE A 385 -19.02 -2.97 -4.88
N ASP A 386 -18.58 -2.73 -6.10
CA ASP A 386 -18.29 -3.78 -7.07
C ASP A 386 -16.99 -4.53 -6.77
N LEU A 387 -15.93 -3.82 -6.38
CA LEU A 387 -14.62 -4.40 -6.06
C LEU A 387 -14.04 -3.79 -4.79
N VAL A 388 -13.37 -4.62 -3.99
CA VAL A 388 -12.65 -4.22 -2.78
C VAL A 388 -11.17 -4.56 -2.93
N GLU A 389 -10.31 -3.57 -2.79
CA GLU A 389 -8.84 -3.72 -2.69
C GLU A 389 -8.40 -3.37 -1.27
N MET A 390 -8.02 -4.37 -0.49
CA MET A 390 -7.45 -4.20 0.85
C MET A 390 -5.96 -4.54 0.81
N HIS A 391 -5.14 -3.64 1.34
CA HIS A 391 -3.74 -3.94 1.54
C HIS A 391 -3.55 -5.17 2.43
N GLU A 392 -2.77 -6.13 1.94
CA GLU A 392 -2.49 -7.40 2.62
C GLU A 392 -1.15 -7.32 3.36
N ALA A 393 -1.07 -6.60 4.48
CA ALA A 393 0.15 -6.62 5.29
C ALA A 393 0.37 -8.02 5.89
N PHE A 394 -0.71 -8.60 6.41
CA PHE A 394 -0.77 -9.95 6.98
C PHE A 394 -2.16 -10.54 6.75
N ALA A 395 -2.25 -11.83 6.49
CA ALA A 395 -3.54 -12.49 6.33
C ALA A 395 -4.44 -12.38 7.58
N SER A 396 -3.85 -12.42 8.77
CA SER A 396 -4.59 -12.21 10.03
C SER A 396 -5.19 -10.81 10.12
N GLN A 397 -4.49 -9.79 9.64
CA GLN A 397 -5.00 -8.41 9.60
C GLN A 397 -6.20 -8.29 8.67
N ILE A 398 -6.16 -8.91 7.49
CA ILE A 398 -7.29 -8.92 6.54
C ILE A 398 -8.52 -9.52 7.21
N LEU A 399 -8.38 -10.75 7.72
CA LEU A 399 -9.46 -11.49 8.33
C LEU A 399 -10.03 -10.82 9.59
N SER A 400 -9.18 -10.19 10.40
CA SER A 400 -9.61 -9.39 11.56
C SER A 400 -10.44 -8.18 11.15
N ASN A 401 -10.07 -7.48 10.07
CA ASN A 401 -10.87 -6.36 9.56
C ASN A 401 -12.20 -6.82 8.95
N MET A 402 -12.21 -7.92 8.18
CA MET A 402 -13.42 -8.50 7.62
C MET A 402 -14.39 -8.98 8.71
N LYS A 403 -13.85 -9.60 9.77
CA LYS A 403 -14.62 -9.99 10.95
C LYS A 403 -15.26 -8.79 11.64
N ALA A 404 -14.50 -7.69 11.77
CA ALA A 404 -15.03 -6.45 12.32
C ALA A 404 -16.15 -5.85 11.44
N PHE A 405 -16.01 -5.89 10.11
CA PHE A 405 -17.07 -5.43 9.19
C PHE A 405 -18.38 -6.21 9.35
N ALA A 406 -18.30 -7.52 9.57
CA ALA A 406 -19.47 -8.40 9.74
C ALA A 406 -20.07 -8.38 11.15
N SER A 407 -19.36 -7.85 12.15
CA SER A 407 -19.76 -7.90 13.56
C SER A 407 -20.80 -6.84 13.91
N LYS A 408 -21.97 -7.28 14.42
CA LYS A 408 -22.98 -6.39 15.03
C LYS A 408 -22.45 -5.76 16.32
N LYS A 409 -21.69 -6.51 17.11
CA LYS A 409 -21.09 -6.02 18.34
C LYS A 409 -20.11 -4.90 18.05
N PHE A 410 -19.19 -5.08 17.10
CA PHE A 410 -18.24 -4.06 16.69
C PHE A 410 -18.97 -2.81 16.15
N ALA A 411 -19.97 -3.00 15.27
CA ALA A 411 -20.78 -1.93 14.73
C ALA A 411 -21.40 -1.07 15.84
N LYS A 412 -22.01 -1.70 16.84
CA LYS A 412 -22.67 -1.01 17.95
C LYS A 412 -21.69 -0.35 18.91
N GLU A 413 -20.66 -1.07 19.35
CA GLU A 413 -19.76 -0.64 20.43
C GLU A 413 -18.68 0.34 19.95
N GLU A 414 -18.14 0.10 18.74
CA GLU A 414 -17.03 0.90 18.20
C GLU A 414 -17.47 1.95 17.20
N LEU A 415 -18.40 1.62 16.31
CA LEU A 415 -18.84 2.52 15.25
C LEU A 415 -20.09 3.33 15.64
N GLY A 416 -20.84 2.92 16.69
CA GLY A 416 -22.11 3.54 17.08
C GLY A 416 -23.23 3.30 16.07
N ARG A 417 -23.17 2.18 15.31
CA ARG A 417 -24.12 1.80 14.26
C ARG A 417 -25.07 0.72 14.76
N SER A 418 -26.31 0.71 14.24
CA SER A 418 -27.29 -0.36 14.52
C SER A 418 -26.98 -1.65 13.77
N GLU A 419 -26.39 -1.53 12.58
CA GLU A 419 -26.10 -2.66 11.69
C GLU A 419 -24.60 -2.75 11.38
N PRO A 420 -24.10 -3.98 11.09
CA PRO A 420 -22.72 -4.16 10.66
C PRO A 420 -22.45 -3.47 9.33
N VAL A 421 -21.17 -3.25 9.02
CA VAL A 421 -20.74 -2.70 7.71
C VAL A 421 -21.14 -3.63 6.58
N GLY A 422 -21.01 -4.94 6.80
CA GLY A 422 -21.37 -6.00 5.88
C GLY A 422 -20.32 -7.08 5.76
N VAL A 423 -20.56 -8.06 4.91
CA VAL A 423 -19.64 -9.15 4.59
C VAL A 423 -18.96 -8.85 3.26
N VAL A 424 -17.64 -8.97 3.22
CA VAL A 424 -16.87 -8.83 1.98
C VAL A 424 -16.95 -10.14 1.21
N ASP A 425 -17.43 -10.07 -0.03
CA ASP A 425 -17.44 -11.19 -0.96
C ASP A 425 -16.03 -11.41 -1.53
N PHE A 426 -15.47 -12.60 -1.34
CA PHE A 426 -14.15 -12.94 -1.85
C PHE A 426 -14.06 -12.90 -3.37
N ASP A 427 -15.13 -13.07 -4.13
CA ASP A 427 -15.13 -12.95 -5.59
C ASP A 427 -14.95 -11.50 -6.07
N ARG A 428 -15.13 -10.53 -5.16
CA ARG A 428 -14.93 -9.10 -5.40
C ARG A 428 -13.69 -8.53 -4.69
N PHE A 429 -12.98 -9.37 -3.93
CA PHE A 429 -11.88 -8.97 -3.07
C PHE A 429 -10.52 -9.26 -3.71
N ASN A 430 -9.61 -8.27 -3.80
CA ASN A 430 -8.23 -8.42 -4.29
C ASN A 430 -8.12 -9.35 -5.51
N VAL A 431 -8.91 -9.07 -6.54
CA VAL A 431 -9.18 -10.00 -7.65
C VAL A 431 -7.97 -10.27 -8.56
N THR A 432 -6.90 -9.53 -8.39
CA THR A 432 -5.61 -9.73 -9.08
C THR A 432 -4.48 -10.05 -8.12
N GLY A 433 -4.82 -10.49 -6.90
CA GLY A 433 -3.85 -10.72 -5.82
C GLY A 433 -3.47 -9.42 -5.10
N GLY A 434 -2.73 -9.54 -4.01
CA GLY A 434 -2.38 -8.42 -3.15
C GLY A 434 -0.95 -8.48 -2.63
N SER A 435 -0.67 -7.76 -1.54
CA SER A 435 0.69 -7.55 -1.07
C SER A 435 1.39 -8.80 -0.55
N ILE A 436 0.66 -9.82 -0.13
CA ILE A 436 1.26 -11.12 0.27
C ILE A 436 1.99 -11.77 -0.91
N SER A 437 1.40 -11.70 -2.11
CA SER A 437 1.98 -12.28 -3.32
C SER A 437 2.84 -11.31 -4.11
N ILE A 438 2.36 -10.08 -4.33
CA ILE A 438 3.01 -9.07 -5.18
C ILE A 438 4.18 -8.40 -4.44
N GLY A 439 4.02 -8.14 -3.13
CA GLY A 439 5.00 -7.42 -2.32
C GLY A 439 4.45 -6.13 -1.72
N HIS A 440 5.24 -5.56 -0.80
CA HIS A 440 4.87 -4.37 -0.03
C HIS A 440 6.04 -3.39 0.11
N PRO A 441 6.38 -2.61 -0.93
CA PRO A 441 7.20 -1.42 -0.75
C PRO A 441 6.33 -0.38 -0.04
N PHE A 442 6.67 -0.02 1.19
CA PHE A 442 5.77 0.68 2.12
C PHE A 442 5.15 1.95 1.50
N GLY A 443 6.01 2.84 1.01
CA GLY A 443 5.57 4.11 0.43
C GLY A 443 4.80 3.96 -0.89
N ALA A 444 5.02 2.88 -1.66
CA ALA A 444 4.43 2.69 -2.99
C ALA A 444 3.06 1.99 -2.98
N THR A 445 2.78 1.20 -1.95
CA THR A 445 1.63 0.27 -1.94
C THR A 445 0.29 0.96 -2.13
N GLY A 446 0.09 2.13 -1.54
CA GLY A 446 -1.19 2.85 -1.63
C GLY A 446 -1.59 3.23 -3.05
N ALA A 447 -0.66 3.78 -3.85
CA ALA A 447 -0.95 4.13 -5.25
C ALA A 447 -1.13 2.87 -6.11
N ARG A 448 -0.39 1.78 -5.82
CA ARG A 448 -0.59 0.48 -6.47
C ARG A 448 -2.02 -0.04 -6.28
N VAL A 449 -2.53 -0.08 -5.06
CA VAL A 449 -3.89 -0.62 -4.81
C VAL A 449 -4.97 0.23 -5.47
N VAL A 450 -4.81 1.55 -5.52
CA VAL A 450 -5.74 2.45 -6.22
C VAL A 450 -5.72 2.19 -7.72
N THR A 451 -4.53 2.15 -8.32
CA THR A 451 -4.35 1.87 -9.77
C THR A 451 -4.92 0.51 -10.15
N GLN A 452 -4.57 -0.53 -9.39
CA GLN A 452 -5.01 -1.90 -9.64
C GLN A 452 -6.53 -2.04 -9.61
N LEU A 453 -7.19 -1.43 -8.61
CA LEU A 453 -8.64 -1.41 -8.51
C LEU A 453 -9.30 -0.72 -9.71
N LEU A 454 -8.82 0.45 -10.11
CA LEU A 454 -9.39 1.21 -11.23
C LEU A 454 -9.22 0.48 -12.58
N TYR A 455 -8.07 -0.15 -12.81
CA TYR A 455 -7.86 -0.99 -14.00
C TYR A 455 -8.86 -2.16 -14.05
N GLU A 456 -9.12 -2.82 -12.92
CA GLU A 456 -10.07 -3.92 -12.86
C GLU A 456 -11.53 -3.47 -12.99
N LEU A 457 -11.92 -2.34 -12.40
CA LEU A 457 -13.24 -1.74 -12.63
C LEU A 457 -13.47 -1.44 -14.12
N ARG A 458 -12.47 -0.81 -14.78
CA ARG A 458 -12.54 -0.52 -16.22
C ARG A 458 -12.67 -1.80 -17.03
N ARG A 459 -11.83 -2.80 -16.77
CA ARG A 459 -11.81 -4.07 -17.51
C ARG A 459 -13.13 -4.84 -17.38
N ARG A 460 -13.77 -4.78 -16.21
CA ARG A 460 -15.02 -5.48 -15.89
C ARG A 460 -16.27 -4.69 -16.26
N GLY A 461 -16.16 -3.43 -16.66
CA GLY A 461 -17.30 -2.54 -16.86
C GLY A 461 -18.06 -2.25 -15.56
N GLN A 462 -17.37 -2.33 -14.40
CA GLN A 462 -17.90 -2.05 -13.08
C GLN A 462 -17.62 -0.60 -12.68
N ASN A 463 -18.32 -0.07 -11.66
CA ASN A 463 -18.28 1.35 -11.37
C ASN A 463 -17.66 1.72 -10.02
N LEU A 464 -18.09 1.08 -8.92
CA LEU A 464 -17.71 1.49 -7.57
C LEU A 464 -16.62 0.58 -6.98
N GLY A 465 -15.58 1.19 -6.44
CA GLY A 465 -14.50 0.48 -5.78
C GLY A 465 -14.17 1.03 -4.40
N LEU A 466 -13.78 0.15 -3.49
CA LEU A 466 -13.28 0.48 -2.16
C LEU A 466 -11.81 0.07 -2.03
N VAL A 467 -10.96 1.05 -1.78
CA VAL A 467 -9.56 0.82 -1.34
C VAL A 467 -9.48 0.95 0.16
N THR A 468 -8.73 0.07 0.83
CA THR A 468 -8.43 0.24 2.25
C THR A 468 -7.03 -0.23 2.62
N VAL A 469 -6.35 0.53 3.48
CA VAL A 469 -4.94 0.31 3.86
C VAL A 469 -4.80 0.46 5.36
N CYS A 470 -4.25 -0.55 6.02
CA CYS A 470 -3.74 -0.45 7.39
C CYS A 470 -2.31 0.10 7.38
N ALA A 471 -1.91 0.81 8.41
CA ALA A 471 -0.57 1.36 8.51
C ALA A 471 -0.05 1.36 9.94
N ALA A 472 1.28 1.35 10.09
CA ALA A 472 1.95 1.52 11.38
C ALA A 472 1.50 2.83 12.04
N GLY A 473 1.62 2.91 13.37
CA GLY A 473 1.10 4.02 14.17
C GLY A 473 -0.40 3.89 14.47
N GLY A 474 -1.02 2.73 14.19
CA GLY A 474 -2.46 2.53 14.38
C GLY A 474 -3.29 3.29 13.35
N VAL A 475 -2.73 3.62 12.20
CA VAL A 475 -3.41 4.39 11.15
C VAL A 475 -4.19 3.49 10.21
N GLY A 476 -5.35 3.96 9.77
CA GLY A 476 -6.15 3.37 8.70
C GLY A 476 -6.48 4.40 7.64
N PHE A 477 -6.55 3.95 6.41
CA PHE A 477 -7.02 4.74 5.28
C PHE A 477 -8.05 3.94 4.49
N SER A 478 -9.08 4.62 3.99
CA SER A 478 -9.99 4.05 2.99
C SER A 478 -10.42 5.13 1.99
N MET A 479 -10.67 4.71 0.76
CA MET A 479 -11.09 5.58 -0.34
C MET A 479 -12.15 4.85 -1.16
N VAL A 480 -13.23 5.54 -1.47
CA VAL A 480 -14.22 5.10 -2.47
C VAL A 480 -13.88 5.80 -3.77
N VAL A 481 -13.74 5.01 -4.83
CA VAL A 481 -13.55 5.50 -6.20
C VAL A 481 -14.72 5.10 -7.06
N GLU A 482 -15.01 5.91 -8.07
CA GLU A 482 -16.03 5.63 -9.08
C GLU A 482 -15.45 5.82 -10.48
N ARG A 483 -15.93 5.02 -11.44
CA ARG A 483 -15.43 5.11 -12.82
C ARG A 483 -16.17 6.18 -13.63
N GLU A 484 -17.46 6.36 -13.40
CA GLU A 484 -18.34 7.27 -14.18
C GLU A 484 -19.02 8.34 -13.34
#